data_5d56555eee3fd7d688459a7510822408
#
_entry.id   5d56555eee3fd7d688459a7510822408
#
_cell.length_a   1.000
_cell.length_b   1.000
_cell.length_c   1.000
_cell.angle_alpha   90.00
_cell.angle_beta   90.00
_cell.angle_gamma   90.00
#
_symmetry.space_group_name_H-M   'P 1'
#
loop_
_entity.id
_entity.type
_entity.pdbx_description
1 polymer ?
#
loop_
_entity_poly.entity_id
_entity_poly.type
_entity_poly.pdbx_seq_one_letter_code
_entity_poly.pdbx_strand_id
1 'polypeptide(L)'
;ECNDLNEHIETLKNSYINFEKTDYGNADNTTYGNYNYKRKELKKFRNNKYVYNCSLTVCRNAQQQPFKYLCKYFNIKADEDTLNHIENVLNNFSAAEQGKILLKNKKQIVLNGIWNEVPLAIKVFGKTRFEKKLGFIPIDFSQLYFPTYTFNYISSGGNTGMHTDIVLNIENLNKFVIYLSEIVKFRKSAAGQRALMTSSLREKIKKRDCYTCKHCSNNLEKEPNLLLEIDHIIPISKGGITTEDNLQTLCWKCNRTKGNKIIEK
;
A
#
# COMPACT_ATOMS: atom_id res chain seq x y z
N GLU A 1 2.36 19.75 -20.57
CA GLU A 1 1.53 19.45 -19.39
C GLU A 1 0.80 18.10 -19.48
N CYS A 2 0.05 17.79 -20.58
CA CYS A 2 -0.61 16.48 -20.70
C CYS A 2 0.40 15.33 -20.79
N ASN A 3 1.49 15.50 -21.54
CA ASN A 3 2.54 14.49 -21.66
C ASN A 3 3.25 14.25 -20.33
N ASP A 4 3.60 15.32 -19.63
CA ASP A 4 4.24 15.25 -18.31
C ASP A 4 3.34 14.55 -17.30
N LEU A 5 2.02 14.85 -17.33
CA LEU A 5 1.05 14.20 -16.47
C LEU A 5 0.94 12.70 -16.78
N ASN A 6 0.94 12.33 -18.06
CA ASN A 6 0.87 10.94 -18.48
C ASN A 6 2.12 10.15 -18.07
N GLU A 7 3.31 10.73 -18.18
CA GLU A 7 4.55 10.13 -17.70
C GLU A 7 4.51 9.86 -16.19
N HIS A 8 4.00 10.81 -15.41
CA HIS A 8 3.80 10.62 -13.97
C HIS A 8 2.78 9.52 -13.64
N ILE A 9 1.68 9.41 -14.41
CA ILE A 9 0.69 8.34 -14.26
C ILE A 9 1.34 6.98 -14.49
N GLU A 10 2.13 6.83 -15.56
CA GLU A 10 2.83 5.57 -15.86
C GLU A 10 3.88 5.23 -14.80
N THR A 11 4.65 6.21 -14.33
CA THR A 11 5.61 6.02 -13.24
C THR A 11 4.94 5.52 -11.97
N LEU A 12 3.78 6.10 -11.62
CA LEU A 12 3.02 5.70 -10.45
C LEU A 12 2.44 4.29 -10.59
N LYS A 13 1.90 3.93 -11.76
CA LYS A 13 1.42 2.57 -12.05
C LYS A 13 2.54 1.54 -11.94
N ASN A 14 3.70 1.82 -12.51
CA ASN A 14 4.85 0.92 -12.44
C ASN A 14 5.35 0.71 -10.99
N SER A 15 5.25 1.73 -10.16
CA SER A 15 5.55 1.61 -8.74
C SER A 15 4.58 0.62 -8.05
N TYR A 16 3.28 0.72 -8.32
CA TYR A 16 2.28 -0.22 -7.80
C TYR A 16 2.54 -1.67 -8.25
N ILE A 17 2.79 -1.89 -9.54
CA ILE A 17 3.04 -3.22 -10.10
C ILE A 17 4.24 -3.90 -9.42
N ASN A 18 5.27 -3.14 -9.06
CA ASN A 18 6.42 -3.68 -8.34
C ASN A 18 6.08 -4.10 -6.90
N PHE A 19 5.07 -3.49 -6.27
CA PHE A 19 4.61 -3.87 -4.92
C PHE A 19 3.67 -5.07 -4.93
N GLU A 20 2.83 -5.23 -5.95
CA GLU A 20 1.98 -6.42 -6.11
C GLU A 20 2.77 -7.73 -6.18
N LYS A 21 3.99 -7.69 -6.72
CA LYS A 21 4.87 -8.86 -6.82
C LYS A 21 5.54 -9.24 -5.52
N THR A 22 5.37 -8.44 -4.47
CA THR A 22 5.99 -8.71 -3.18
C THR A 22 5.32 -9.90 -2.51
N ASP A 23 6.08 -10.92 -2.21
CA ASP A 23 5.58 -12.12 -1.53
C ASP A 23 5.61 -11.93 -0.02
N TYR A 24 4.42 -11.83 0.57
CA TYR A 24 4.28 -11.67 2.04
C TYR A 24 4.24 -12.99 2.78
N GLY A 25 4.00 -14.08 2.08
CA GLY A 25 3.87 -15.41 2.63
C GLY A 25 2.84 -16.25 1.86
N ASN A 26 2.92 -17.56 2.04
CA ASN A 26 2.12 -18.54 1.31
C ASN A 26 1.42 -19.48 2.27
N ALA A 27 0.21 -19.92 1.91
CA ALA A 27 -0.45 -21.02 2.58
C ALA A 27 0.20 -22.35 2.19
N ASP A 28 0.48 -23.19 3.17
CA ASP A 28 0.77 -24.59 2.94
C ASP A 28 -0.56 -25.37 2.84
N ASN A 29 -0.97 -25.65 1.61
CA ASN A 29 -2.22 -26.37 1.32
C ASN A 29 -2.05 -27.90 1.26
N THR A 30 -0.88 -28.43 1.63
CA THR A 30 -0.59 -29.87 1.54
C THR A 30 -1.34 -30.70 2.58
N THR A 31 -1.79 -30.09 3.67
CA THR A 31 -2.33 -30.77 4.86
C THR A 31 -3.85 -30.92 4.89
N TYR A 32 -4.61 -30.23 4.05
CA TYR A 32 -6.07 -30.27 4.10
C TYR A 32 -6.67 -31.05 2.94
N GLY A 33 -7.27 -32.13 3.35
CA GLY A 33 -7.89 -33.23 2.65
C GLY A 33 -8.66 -32.91 1.36
N ASN A 34 -9.02 -33.99 0.66
CA ASN A 34 -9.77 -34.01 -0.57
C ASN A 34 -11.16 -33.37 -0.43
N TYR A 35 -11.23 -32.04 -0.45
CA TYR A 35 -12.50 -31.35 -0.55
C TYR A 35 -13.10 -31.55 -1.94
N ASN A 36 -14.40 -31.85 -1.95
CA ASN A 36 -15.14 -32.08 -3.17
C ASN A 36 -15.46 -30.73 -3.88
N TYR A 37 -14.53 -30.24 -4.68
CA TYR A 37 -14.70 -29.02 -5.49
C TYR A 37 -15.64 -29.23 -6.70
N LYS A 38 -16.80 -29.83 -6.50
CA LYS A 38 -17.75 -30.08 -7.61
C LYS A 38 -18.26 -28.78 -8.24
N ARG A 39 -18.38 -27.68 -7.48
CA ARG A 39 -18.86 -26.40 -7.99
C ARG A 39 -17.70 -25.61 -8.65
N LYS A 40 -17.94 -25.04 -9.83
CA LYS A 40 -16.98 -24.18 -10.53
C LYS A 40 -16.45 -23.02 -9.69
N GLU A 41 -17.31 -22.42 -8.86
CA GLU A 41 -16.99 -21.32 -7.96
C GLU A 41 -15.93 -21.67 -6.92
N LEU A 42 -15.90 -22.94 -6.49
CA LEU A 42 -14.95 -23.43 -5.49
C LEU A 42 -13.61 -23.83 -6.11
N LYS A 43 -13.59 -24.12 -7.43
CA LYS A 43 -12.37 -24.49 -8.15
C LYS A 43 -11.33 -23.36 -8.17
N LYS A 44 -11.77 -22.08 -8.14
CA LYS A 44 -10.88 -20.92 -8.11
C LYS A 44 -9.97 -20.86 -6.87
N PHE A 45 -10.40 -21.51 -5.77
CA PHE A 45 -9.64 -21.56 -4.53
C PHE A 45 -8.65 -22.73 -4.46
N ARG A 46 -8.71 -23.65 -5.42
CA ARG A 46 -7.81 -24.79 -5.48
C ARG A 46 -6.43 -24.33 -5.97
N ASN A 47 -5.39 -24.69 -5.23
CA ASN A 47 -3.99 -24.41 -5.57
C ASN A 47 -3.61 -22.91 -5.63
N ASN A 48 -4.36 -22.02 -5.00
CA ASN A 48 -3.98 -20.63 -4.89
C ASN A 48 -3.13 -20.44 -3.61
N LYS A 49 -1.91 -19.92 -3.75
CA LYS A 49 -0.99 -19.70 -2.62
C LYS A 49 -1.50 -18.68 -1.59
N TYR A 50 -2.44 -17.84 -1.98
CA TYR A 50 -3.07 -16.85 -1.10
C TYR A 50 -4.41 -17.33 -0.51
N VAL A 51 -4.75 -18.58 -0.69
CA VAL A 51 -5.96 -19.19 -0.14
C VAL A 51 -5.58 -20.34 0.78
N TYR A 52 -6.02 -20.26 2.03
CA TYR A 52 -5.87 -21.32 3.01
C TYR A 52 -7.21 -22.03 3.21
N ASN A 53 -7.28 -23.32 2.86
CA ASN A 53 -8.46 -24.14 3.10
C ASN A 53 -8.48 -24.62 4.54
N CYS A 54 -9.54 -24.34 5.27
CA CYS A 54 -9.58 -24.52 6.72
C CYS A 54 -10.94 -25.03 7.23
N SER A 55 -11.01 -25.32 8.53
CA SER A 55 -12.28 -25.59 9.21
C SER A 55 -13.12 -24.32 9.39
N LEU A 56 -14.43 -24.50 9.60
CA LEU A 56 -15.35 -23.40 9.86
C LEU A 56 -14.90 -22.53 11.06
N THR A 57 -14.39 -23.17 12.12
CA THR A 57 -13.88 -22.48 13.31
C THR A 57 -12.68 -21.58 12.96
N VAL A 58 -11.73 -22.08 12.17
CA VAL A 58 -10.56 -21.29 11.74
C VAL A 58 -11.01 -20.12 10.89
N CYS A 59 -11.94 -20.32 9.95
CA CYS A 59 -12.47 -19.26 9.10
C CYS A 59 -13.14 -18.14 9.92
N ARG A 60 -13.95 -18.49 10.93
CA ARG A 60 -14.57 -17.51 11.84
C ARG A 60 -13.56 -16.78 12.71
N ASN A 61 -12.60 -17.51 13.25
CA ASN A 61 -11.55 -16.90 14.09
C ASN A 61 -10.64 -15.98 13.29
N ALA A 62 -10.40 -16.28 12.01
CA ALA A 62 -9.66 -15.38 11.10
C ALA A 62 -10.38 -14.04 10.90
N GLN A 63 -11.72 -14.05 10.93
CA GLN A 63 -12.51 -12.80 10.89
C GLN A 63 -12.31 -11.95 12.15
N GLN A 64 -12.23 -12.58 13.32
CA GLN A 64 -12.07 -11.87 14.59
C GLN A 64 -10.64 -11.46 14.89
N GLN A 65 -9.65 -12.26 14.48
CA GLN A 65 -8.22 -12.04 14.74
C GLN A 65 -7.41 -12.17 13.44
N PRO A 66 -7.63 -11.29 12.44
CA PRO A 66 -7.13 -11.48 11.09
C PRO A 66 -5.61 -11.62 11.03
N PHE A 67 -4.87 -10.76 11.70
CA PHE A 67 -3.40 -10.73 11.59
C PHE A 67 -2.73 -11.91 12.30
N LYS A 68 -3.29 -12.36 13.41
CA LYS A 68 -2.82 -13.57 14.10
C LYS A 68 -2.95 -14.80 13.21
N TYR A 69 -4.09 -14.92 12.54
CA TYR A 69 -4.36 -16.04 11.65
C TYR A 69 -3.58 -15.92 10.34
N LEU A 70 -3.37 -14.70 9.85
CA LEU A 70 -2.51 -14.42 8.70
C LEU A 70 -1.09 -14.92 8.96
N CYS A 71 -0.47 -14.51 10.06
CA CYS A 71 0.87 -14.96 10.42
C CYS A 71 0.94 -16.48 10.57
N LYS A 72 -0.04 -17.06 11.25
CA LYS A 72 -0.04 -18.50 11.58
C LYS A 72 -0.19 -19.40 10.35
N TYR A 73 -1.02 -19.02 9.38
CA TYR A 73 -1.44 -19.92 8.31
C TYR A 73 -0.86 -19.57 6.94
N PHE A 74 -0.23 -18.41 6.79
CA PHE A 74 0.45 -18.01 5.56
C PHE A 74 1.97 -17.88 5.73
N ASN A 75 2.52 -18.51 6.77
CA ASN A 75 3.97 -18.56 7.04
C ASN A 75 4.63 -17.18 7.14
N ILE A 76 3.87 -16.17 7.57
CA ILE A 76 4.41 -14.83 7.80
C ILE A 76 5.02 -14.80 9.20
N LYS A 77 6.33 -14.72 9.27
CA LYS A 77 7.05 -14.65 10.56
C LYS A 77 6.80 -13.28 11.20
N ALA A 78 6.46 -13.27 12.48
CA ALA A 78 6.31 -12.04 13.25
C ALA A 78 7.69 -11.62 13.81
N ASP A 79 8.61 -11.27 12.94
CA ASP A 79 9.97 -10.82 13.22
C ASP A 79 10.21 -9.39 12.74
N GLU A 80 11.41 -8.88 13.01
CA GLU A 80 11.80 -7.52 12.68
C GLU A 80 11.94 -7.31 11.17
N ASP A 81 12.38 -8.33 10.44
CA ASP A 81 12.55 -8.27 8.99
C ASP A 81 11.20 -8.14 8.30
N THR A 82 10.23 -8.95 8.72
CA THR A 82 8.84 -8.89 8.22
C THR A 82 8.20 -7.54 8.55
N LEU A 83 8.40 -7.03 9.75
CA LEU A 83 7.87 -5.72 10.13
C LEU A 83 8.45 -4.61 9.26
N ASN A 84 9.77 -4.60 9.06
CA ASN A 84 10.45 -3.66 8.16
C ASN A 84 9.89 -3.72 6.74
N HIS A 85 9.66 -4.93 6.27
CA HIS A 85 9.12 -5.18 4.95
C HIS A 85 7.69 -4.62 4.80
N ILE A 86 6.81 -4.97 5.74
CA ILE A 86 5.40 -4.48 5.74
C ILE A 86 5.34 -2.96 5.89
N GLU A 87 6.21 -2.37 6.69
CA GLU A 87 6.28 -0.92 6.86
C GLU A 87 6.73 -0.22 5.56
N ASN A 88 7.71 -0.77 4.86
CA ASN A 88 8.13 -0.26 3.56
C ASN A 88 7.01 -0.33 2.53
N VAL A 89 6.25 -1.43 2.52
CA VAL A 89 5.09 -1.60 1.66
C VAL A 89 4.00 -0.57 1.98
N LEU A 90 3.70 -0.38 3.27
CA LEU A 90 2.74 0.62 3.72
C LEU A 90 3.14 2.03 3.29
N ASN A 91 4.42 2.38 3.43
CA ASN A 91 4.95 3.67 2.97
C ASN A 91 4.75 3.86 1.47
N ASN A 92 5.05 2.85 0.71
CA ASN A 92 4.92 2.88 -0.74
C ASN A 92 3.46 3.04 -1.19
N PHE A 93 2.54 2.25 -0.61
CA PHE A 93 1.11 2.39 -0.91
C PHE A 93 0.56 3.75 -0.50
N SER A 94 0.97 4.26 0.66
CA SER A 94 0.54 5.58 1.13
C SER A 94 1.02 6.71 0.21
N ALA A 95 2.28 6.64 -0.25
CA ALA A 95 2.84 7.59 -1.20
C ALA A 95 2.12 7.52 -2.55
N ALA A 96 1.83 6.31 -3.04
CA ALA A 96 1.14 6.11 -4.30
C ALA A 96 -0.32 6.61 -4.26
N GLU A 97 -1.06 6.36 -3.17
CA GLU A 97 -2.42 6.90 -3.00
C GLU A 97 -2.42 8.44 -2.95
N GLN A 98 -1.44 9.03 -2.29
CA GLN A 98 -1.27 10.49 -2.30
C GLN A 98 -0.97 11.02 -3.71
N GLY A 99 -0.05 10.38 -4.43
CA GLY A 99 0.28 10.73 -5.82
C GLY A 99 -0.96 10.68 -6.73
N LYS A 100 -1.81 9.68 -6.57
CA LYS A 100 -3.08 9.54 -7.31
C LYS A 100 -4.03 10.73 -7.06
N ILE A 101 -4.12 11.21 -5.82
CA ILE A 101 -4.93 12.39 -5.49
C ILE A 101 -4.37 13.64 -6.17
N LEU A 102 -3.06 13.83 -6.10
CA LEU A 102 -2.38 14.97 -6.72
C LEU A 102 -2.53 14.97 -8.25
N LEU A 103 -2.40 13.80 -8.89
CA LEU A 103 -2.62 13.65 -10.33
C LEU A 103 -4.05 14.04 -10.75
N LYS A 104 -5.05 13.61 -9.97
CA LYS A 104 -6.44 13.99 -10.22
C LYS A 104 -6.66 15.49 -10.10
N ASN A 105 -6.09 16.11 -9.07
CA ASN A 105 -6.19 17.55 -8.84
C ASN A 105 -5.49 18.33 -9.97
N LYS A 106 -4.29 17.94 -10.38
CA LYS A 106 -3.55 18.59 -11.49
C LYS A 106 -4.34 18.49 -12.81
N LYS A 107 -4.86 17.29 -13.13
CA LYS A 107 -5.73 17.11 -14.30
C LYS A 107 -6.93 18.05 -14.26
N GLN A 108 -7.56 18.21 -13.10
CA GLN A 108 -8.71 19.08 -12.94
C GLN A 108 -8.35 20.56 -13.12
N ILE A 109 -7.19 20.98 -12.64
CA ILE A 109 -6.68 22.37 -12.84
C ILE A 109 -6.48 22.65 -14.32
N VAL A 110 -5.81 21.74 -15.05
CA VAL A 110 -5.58 21.89 -16.51
C VAL A 110 -6.92 21.96 -17.26
N LEU A 111 -7.86 21.07 -16.94
CA LEU A 111 -9.19 21.09 -17.57
C LEU A 111 -9.96 22.37 -17.26
N ASN A 112 -9.93 22.86 -16.03
CA ASN A 112 -10.62 24.08 -15.64
C ASN A 112 -10.06 25.31 -16.38
N GLY A 113 -8.76 25.34 -16.66
CA GLY A 113 -8.12 26.44 -17.42
C GLY A 113 -8.69 26.63 -18.83
N ILE A 114 -9.15 25.53 -19.45
CA ILE A 114 -9.71 25.58 -20.83
C ILE A 114 -11.23 25.42 -20.84
N TRP A 115 -11.85 25.16 -19.69
CA TRP A 115 -13.27 24.75 -19.61
C TRP A 115 -14.23 25.81 -20.16
N ASN A 116 -13.91 27.10 -19.99
CA ASN A 116 -14.76 28.19 -20.44
C ASN A 116 -14.88 28.26 -21.97
N GLU A 117 -13.85 27.83 -22.69
CA GLU A 117 -13.81 27.83 -24.16
C GLU A 117 -14.48 26.58 -24.78
N VAL A 118 -14.81 25.58 -23.95
CA VAL A 118 -15.42 24.33 -24.45
C VAL A 118 -16.92 24.53 -24.72
N PRO A 119 -17.43 24.14 -25.91
CA PRO A 119 -18.86 24.22 -26.23
C PRO A 119 -19.74 23.43 -25.27
N LEU A 120 -20.93 23.94 -24.96
CA LEU A 120 -21.88 23.38 -24.00
C LEU A 120 -22.21 21.90 -24.28
N ALA A 121 -22.43 21.57 -25.56
CA ALA A 121 -22.69 20.18 -25.97
C ALA A 121 -21.59 19.20 -25.58
N ILE A 122 -20.33 19.62 -25.66
CA ILE A 122 -19.17 18.80 -25.25
C ILE A 122 -19.12 18.72 -23.74
N LYS A 123 -19.42 19.80 -23.03
CA LYS A 123 -19.47 19.82 -21.55
C LYS A 123 -20.45 18.78 -20.99
N VAL A 124 -21.60 18.65 -21.64
CA VAL A 124 -22.70 17.79 -21.15
C VAL A 124 -22.54 16.33 -21.62
N PHE A 125 -22.26 16.11 -22.89
CA PHE A 125 -22.33 14.79 -23.50
C PHE A 125 -20.99 14.22 -23.95
N GLY A 126 -19.94 15.03 -23.98
CA GLY A 126 -18.66 14.66 -24.60
C GLY A 126 -17.42 14.72 -23.70
N LYS A 127 -17.57 14.89 -22.40
CA LYS A 127 -16.43 15.13 -21.46
C LYS A 127 -15.33 14.08 -21.59
N THR A 128 -15.66 12.81 -21.50
CA THR A 128 -14.67 11.70 -21.58
C THR A 128 -13.97 11.64 -22.94
N ARG A 129 -14.72 11.87 -24.02
CA ARG A 129 -14.18 11.90 -25.38
C ARG A 129 -13.29 13.11 -25.60
N PHE A 130 -13.64 14.25 -25.03
CA PHE A 130 -12.86 15.46 -25.04
C PHE A 130 -11.52 15.27 -24.29
N GLU A 131 -11.57 14.76 -23.07
CA GLU A 131 -10.36 14.42 -22.29
C GLU A 131 -9.42 13.49 -23.07
N LYS A 132 -9.97 12.45 -23.71
CA LYS A 132 -9.19 11.52 -24.54
C LYS A 132 -8.58 12.21 -25.76
N LYS A 133 -9.27 13.15 -26.40
CA LYS A 133 -8.74 13.93 -27.53
C LYS A 133 -7.66 14.91 -27.11
N LEU A 134 -7.67 15.40 -25.88
CA LEU A 134 -6.61 16.20 -25.29
C LEU A 134 -5.37 15.37 -24.92
N GLY A 135 -5.41 14.05 -25.12
CA GLY A 135 -4.30 13.14 -24.83
C GLY A 135 -4.18 12.72 -23.37
N PHE A 136 -5.22 12.95 -22.53
CA PHE A 136 -5.19 12.45 -21.17
C PHE A 136 -5.36 10.93 -21.11
N ILE A 137 -4.43 10.27 -20.42
CA ILE A 137 -4.57 8.88 -20.02
C ILE A 137 -5.54 8.81 -18.82
N PRO A 138 -6.46 7.82 -18.79
CA PRO A 138 -7.31 7.62 -17.63
C PRO A 138 -6.48 7.37 -16.36
N ILE A 139 -6.76 8.13 -15.30
CA ILE A 139 -6.22 7.88 -13.97
C ILE A 139 -7.06 6.77 -13.34
N ASP A 140 -6.95 5.57 -13.88
CA ASP A 140 -7.62 4.37 -13.41
C ASP A 140 -6.59 3.43 -12.79
N PHE A 141 -6.70 3.29 -11.48
CA PHE A 141 -5.91 2.38 -10.67
C PHE A 141 -6.77 1.21 -10.15
N SER A 142 -7.93 0.97 -10.77
CA SER A 142 -8.87 -0.09 -10.36
C SER A 142 -8.29 -1.50 -10.51
N GLN A 143 -7.27 -1.66 -11.36
CA GLN A 143 -6.56 -2.93 -11.55
C GLN A 143 -5.37 -3.12 -10.59
N LEU A 144 -5.08 -2.11 -9.77
CA LEU A 144 -3.99 -2.18 -8.80
C LEU A 144 -4.59 -2.66 -7.47
N TYR A 145 -4.43 -3.93 -7.20
CA TYR A 145 -5.03 -4.60 -6.05
C TYR A 145 -4.07 -4.62 -4.86
N PHE A 146 -4.64 -4.43 -3.68
CA PHE A 146 -3.97 -4.81 -2.46
C PHE A 146 -3.95 -6.33 -2.34
N PRO A 147 -2.86 -6.94 -1.83
CA PRO A 147 -2.81 -8.37 -1.59
C PRO A 147 -3.98 -8.82 -0.72
N THR A 148 -4.66 -9.86 -1.16
CA THR A 148 -5.82 -10.42 -0.46
C THR A 148 -5.55 -11.87 -0.09
N TYR A 149 -5.67 -12.17 1.19
CA TYR A 149 -5.52 -13.52 1.75
C TYR A 149 -6.89 -14.05 2.15
N THR A 150 -7.21 -15.24 1.68
CA THR A 150 -8.53 -15.85 1.87
C THR A 150 -8.44 -17.10 2.74
N PHE A 151 -9.17 -17.11 3.85
CA PHE A 151 -9.49 -18.34 4.58
C PHE A 151 -10.76 -18.91 4.01
N ASN A 152 -10.70 -20.14 3.49
CA ASN A 152 -11.80 -20.77 2.80
C ASN A 152 -12.22 -22.04 3.50
N TYR A 153 -13.49 -22.13 3.87
CA TYR A 153 -14.13 -23.32 4.41
C TYR A 153 -15.13 -23.89 3.40
N ILE A 154 -15.06 -25.19 3.18
CA ILE A 154 -16.03 -25.94 2.39
C ILE A 154 -16.42 -27.17 3.18
N SER A 155 -17.71 -27.40 3.35
CA SER A 155 -18.20 -28.64 4.00
C SER A 155 -17.81 -29.88 3.19
N SER A 156 -17.66 -31.02 3.84
CA SER A 156 -17.25 -32.29 3.22
C SER A 156 -18.13 -32.70 2.03
N GLY A 157 -19.41 -32.35 2.04
CA GLY A 157 -20.35 -32.58 0.94
C GLY A 157 -20.29 -31.49 -0.16
N GLY A 158 -19.54 -30.40 0.03
CA GLY A 158 -19.45 -29.28 -0.91
C GLY A 158 -20.72 -28.42 -1.02
N ASN A 159 -21.68 -28.60 -0.13
CA ASN A 159 -22.98 -27.93 -0.19
C ASN A 159 -22.99 -26.56 0.49
N THR A 160 -22.14 -26.35 1.49
CA THR A 160 -22.00 -25.11 2.23
C THR A 160 -20.54 -24.69 2.25
N GLY A 161 -20.30 -23.37 2.19
CA GLY A 161 -18.97 -22.80 2.28
C GLY A 161 -19.02 -21.42 2.96
N MET A 162 -17.90 -21.03 3.52
CA MET A 162 -17.66 -19.71 4.09
C MET A 162 -16.25 -19.27 3.70
N HIS A 163 -16.06 -18.01 3.41
CA HIS A 163 -14.71 -17.46 3.27
C HIS A 163 -14.58 -16.17 4.08
N THR A 164 -13.35 -15.90 4.47
CA THR A 164 -12.96 -14.65 5.13
C THR A 164 -11.77 -14.09 4.39
N ASP A 165 -11.94 -12.91 3.82
CA ASP A 165 -10.92 -12.21 3.06
C ASP A 165 -10.24 -11.17 3.94
N ILE A 166 -8.92 -11.20 3.97
CA ILE A 166 -8.06 -10.21 4.62
C ILE A 166 -7.36 -9.43 3.52
N VAL A 167 -7.87 -8.23 3.23
CA VAL A 167 -7.29 -7.33 2.24
C VAL A 167 -6.23 -6.48 2.92
N LEU A 168 -4.98 -6.53 2.47
CA LEU A 168 -3.89 -5.71 2.99
C LEU A 168 -3.89 -4.32 2.34
N ASN A 169 -5.00 -3.59 2.52
CA ASN A 169 -5.09 -2.18 2.19
C ASN A 169 -4.30 -1.34 3.21
N ILE A 170 -4.17 -0.04 2.97
CA ILE A 170 -3.41 0.88 3.82
C ILE A 170 -3.86 0.82 5.30
N GLU A 171 -5.18 0.76 5.55
CA GLU A 171 -5.71 0.68 6.91
C GLU A 171 -5.32 -0.64 7.59
N ASN A 172 -5.48 -1.76 6.91
CA ASN A 172 -5.12 -3.07 7.44
C ASN A 172 -3.62 -3.27 7.55
N LEU A 173 -2.82 -2.70 6.65
CA LEU A 173 -1.35 -2.67 6.79
C LEU A 173 -0.92 -1.89 8.02
N ASN A 174 -1.53 -0.72 8.30
CA ASN A 174 -1.27 0.01 9.54
C ASN A 174 -1.57 -0.84 10.78
N LYS A 175 -2.74 -1.50 10.81
CA LYS A 175 -3.13 -2.39 11.92
C LYS A 175 -2.19 -3.60 12.02
N PHE A 176 -1.73 -4.10 10.88
CA PHE A 176 -0.82 -5.24 10.84
C PHE A 176 0.58 -4.86 11.36
N VAL A 177 1.09 -3.69 11.02
CA VAL A 177 2.33 -3.14 11.59
C VAL A 177 2.21 -3.03 13.11
N ILE A 178 1.10 -2.49 13.63
CA ILE A 178 0.86 -2.41 15.06
C ILE A 178 0.85 -3.82 15.69
N TYR A 179 0.12 -4.76 15.11
CA TYR A 179 0.04 -6.14 15.59
C TYR A 179 1.42 -6.82 15.61
N LEU A 180 2.19 -6.73 14.52
CA LEU A 180 3.55 -7.26 14.47
C LEU A 180 4.43 -6.61 15.51
N SER A 181 4.29 -5.29 15.68
CA SER A 181 5.03 -4.53 16.67
C SER A 181 4.74 -5.01 18.10
N GLU A 182 3.54 -5.28 18.47
CA GLU A 182 3.18 -5.82 19.78
C GLU A 182 3.80 -7.20 20.04
N ILE A 183 3.82 -8.07 19.06
CA ILE A 183 4.33 -9.44 19.19
C ILE A 183 5.83 -9.48 19.41
N VAL A 184 6.59 -8.69 18.67
CA VAL A 184 8.05 -8.71 18.72
C VAL A 184 8.59 -8.13 20.05
N LYS A 185 7.73 -7.70 20.99
CA LYS A 185 8.06 -7.18 22.34
C LYS A 185 8.99 -5.96 22.35
N PHE A 186 8.47 -4.87 21.91
CA PHE A 186 9.19 -3.67 21.54
C PHE A 186 9.68 -2.71 22.58
N ARG A 187 9.76 -3.02 23.79
CA ARG A 187 10.07 -2.00 24.80
C ARG A 187 11.40 -1.26 24.60
N LYS A 188 12.30 -1.75 23.74
CA LYS A 188 13.57 -1.06 23.42
C LYS A 188 14.11 -1.30 22.00
N SER A 189 13.36 -1.94 21.10
CA SER A 189 13.89 -2.32 19.79
C SER A 189 13.54 -1.29 18.69
N ALA A 190 14.33 -1.33 17.64
CA ALA A 190 14.13 -0.54 16.43
C ALA A 190 12.70 -0.56 15.88
N ALA A 191 12.01 -1.66 16.04
CA ALA A 191 10.70 -1.83 15.46
C ALA A 191 9.56 -1.18 16.28
N GLY A 192 9.67 -1.07 17.60
CA GLY A 192 8.74 -0.28 18.42
C GLY A 192 8.76 1.19 18.01
N GLN A 193 9.94 1.67 17.66
CA GLN A 193 10.10 3.03 17.17
C GLN A 193 9.37 3.25 15.82
N ARG A 194 9.36 2.26 14.94
CA ARG A 194 8.65 2.35 13.65
C ARG A 194 7.13 2.33 13.80
N ALA A 195 6.60 1.58 14.77
CA ALA A 195 5.17 1.55 15.06
C ALA A 195 4.62 2.92 15.48
N LEU A 196 5.47 3.79 16.02
CA LEU A 196 5.11 5.18 16.34
C LEU A 196 4.93 6.05 15.09
N MET A 197 5.37 5.59 13.91
CA MET A 197 5.27 6.31 12.65
C MET A 197 3.85 6.25 12.05
N THR A 198 2.88 6.80 12.75
CA THR A 198 1.48 6.83 12.32
C THR A 198 1.27 7.71 11.08
N SER A 199 0.14 7.51 10.38
CA SER A 199 -0.23 8.37 9.25
C SER A 199 -0.36 9.84 9.66
N SER A 200 -0.88 10.10 10.86
CA SER A 200 -0.99 11.46 11.41
C SER A 200 0.39 12.09 11.64
N LEU A 201 1.34 11.35 12.22
CA LEU A 201 2.70 11.82 12.41
C LEU A 201 3.40 12.08 11.08
N ARG A 202 3.25 11.18 10.10
CA ARG A 202 3.81 11.39 8.75
C ARG A 202 3.32 12.69 8.13
N GLU A 203 2.02 12.92 8.20
CA GLU A 203 1.41 14.14 7.65
C GLU A 203 1.88 15.39 8.40
N LYS A 204 2.00 15.33 9.72
CA LYS A 204 2.56 16.41 10.55
C LYS A 204 3.98 16.79 10.11
N ILE A 205 4.85 15.78 9.89
CA ILE A 205 6.22 16.01 9.45
C ILE A 205 6.27 16.59 8.05
N LYS A 206 5.46 16.07 7.09
CA LYS A 206 5.37 16.63 5.75
C LYS A 206 4.97 18.10 5.76
N LYS A 207 3.97 18.46 6.57
CA LYS A 207 3.54 19.86 6.76
C LYS A 207 4.65 20.74 7.36
N ARG A 208 5.30 20.27 8.43
CA ARG A 208 6.46 20.96 9.04
C ARG A 208 7.55 21.24 8.01
N ASP A 209 7.81 20.29 7.14
CA ASP A 209 8.85 20.35 6.12
C ASP A 209 8.39 21.04 4.81
N CYS A 210 7.20 21.65 4.82
CA CYS A 210 6.57 22.33 3.68
C CYS A 210 6.53 21.44 2.43
N TYR A 211 6.25 20.14 2.61
CA TYR A 211 6.22 19.12 1.54
C TYR A 211 7.48 19.16 0.66
N THR A 212 8.63 19.39 1.28
CA THR A 212 9.93 19.54 0.62
C THR A 212 10.88 18.43 1.03
N CYS A 213 11.54 17.80 0.08
CA CYS A 213 12.62 16.84 0.33
C CYS A 213 13.81 17.53 1.00
N LYS A 214 14.17 17.12 2.21
CA LYS A 214 15.30 17.73 2.96
C LYS A 214 16.67 17.43 2.39
N HIS A 215 16.78 16.49 1.44
CA HIS A 215 18.05 16.15 0.79
C HIS A 215 18.28 16.91 -0.52
N CYS A 216 17.31 16.87 -1.45
CA CYS A 216 17.47 17.49 -2.77
C CYS A 216 16.67 18.80 -2.93
N SER A 217 15.96 19.24 -1.89
CA SER A 217 15.15 20.48 -1.89
C SER A 217 14.04 20.52 -2.95
N ASN A 218 13.70 19.39 -3.55
CA ASN A 218 12.55 19.30 -4.45
C ASN A 218 11.26 19.26 -3.63
N ASN A 219 10.19 19.87 -4.12
CA ASN A 219 8.93 20.01 -3.38
C ASN A 219 7.72 19.89 -4.32
N LEU A 220 6.52 19.86 -3.74
CA LEU A 220 5.27 19.72 -4.47
C LEU A 220 4.90 20.94 -5.33
N GLU A 221 5.50 22.11 -5.07
CA GLU A 221 5.31 23.29 -5.93
C GLU A 221 6.06 23.14 -7.26
N LYS A 222 7.29 22.61 -7.20
CA LYS A 222 8.13 22.36 -8.38
C LYS A 222 7.71 21.10 -9.12
N GLU A 223 7.35 20.06 -8.38
CA GLU A 223 6.98 18.75 -8.89
C GLU A 223 5.72 18.24 -8.17
N PRO A 224 4.50 18.60 -8.64
CA PRO A 224 3.25 18.29 -7.97
C PRO A 224 2.98 16.81 -7.74
N ASN A 225 3.67 15.93 -8.48
CA ASN A 225 3.52 14.48 -8.39
C ASN A 225 4.68 13.82 -7.61
N LEU A 226 5.48 14.60 -6.90
CA LEU A 226 6.59 14.10 -6.11
C LEU A 226 6.11 13.19 -5.00
N LEU A 227 6.60 11.95 -4.99
CA LEU A 227 6.32 11.00 -3.92
C LEU A 227 7.20 11.32 -2.72
N LEU A 228 6.58 11.76 -1.63
CA LEU A 228 7.25 12.12 -0.39
C LEU A 228 7.03 11.04 0.68
N GLU A 229 8.12 10.58 1.26
CA GLU A 229 8.18 9.59 2.33
C GLU A 229 8.77 10.24 3.58
N ILE A 230 8.45 9.68 4.76
CA ILE A 230 9.07 10.10 6.02
C ILE A 230 10.13 9.07 6.39
N ASP A 231 11.31 9.58 6.70
CA ASP A 231 12.48 8.81 7.07
C ASP A 231 13.12 9.33 8.35
N HIS A 232 13.86 8.45 9.05
CA HIS A 232 14.63 8.81 10.23
C HIS A 232 15.97 9.44 9.83
N ILE A 233 16.30 10.61 10.39
CA ILE A 233 17.61 11.27 10.17
C ILE A 233 18.72 10.32 10.63
N ILE A 234 18.67 9.92 11.91
CA ILE A 234 19.47 8.83 12.45
C ILE A 234 18.66 7.54 12.28
N PRO A 235 19.12 6.60 11.46
CA PRO A 235 18.41 5.34 11.26
C PRO A 235 18.15 4.60 12.59
N ILE A 236 17.00 3.95 12.70
CA ILE A 236 16.64 3.18 13.88
C ILE A 236 17.68 2.08 14.15
N SER A 237 18.20 1.42 13.10
CA SER A 237 19.28 0.43 13.21
C SER A 237 20.59 0.99 13.81
N LYS A 238 20.71 2.31 13.89
CA LYS A 238 21.84 3.02 14.52
C LYS A 238 21.44 3.75 15.81
N GLY A 239 20.35 3.31 16.44
CA GLY A 239 19.87 3.85 17.73
C GLY A 239 18.97 5.08 17.60
N GLY A 240 18.56 5.46 16.40
CA GLY A 240 17.59 6.53 16.21
C GLY A 240 16.22 6.19 16.79
N ILE A 241 15.51 7.19 17.32
CA ILE A 241 14.17 7.06 17.88
C ILE A 241 13.16 7.82 17.02
N THR A 242 11.90 7.42 17.06
CA THR A 242 10.82 8.04 16.30
C THR A 242 10.27 9.25 17.07
N THR A 243 10.98 10.37 16.95
CA THR A 243 10.58 11.69 17.44
C THR A 243 10.50 12.68 16.27
N GLU A 244 9.74 13.73 16.44
CA GLU A 244 9.60 14.75 15.39
C GLU A 244 10.96 15.32 14.96
N ASP A 245 11.91 15.47 15.89
CA ASP A 245 13.25 16.00 15.61
C ASP A 245 14.13 15.02 14.83
N ASN A 246 13.90 13.73 14.98
CA ASN A 246 14.64 12.69 14.24
C ASN A 246 13.93 12.24 12.95
N LEU A 247 12.84 12.91 12.55
CA LEU A 247 12.12 12.60 11.32
C LEU A 247 12.32 13.70 10.28
N GLN A 248 12.35 13.31 9.02
CA GLN A 248 12.51 14.20 7.88
C GLN A 248 11.68 13.73 6.70
N THR A 249 11.28 14.70 5.85
CA THR A 249 10.63 14.41 4.57
C THR A 249 11.68 14.20 3.50
N LEU A 250 11.66 13.07 2.82
CA LEU A 250 12.50 12.77 1.65
C LEU A 250 11.62 12.42 0.45
N CYS A 251 12.09 12.72 -0.76
CA CYS A 251 11.50 12.10 -1.92
C CYS A 251 11.92 10.63 -2.01
N TRP A 252 11.12 9.81 -2.67
CA TRP A 252 11.35 8.37 -2.76
C TRP A 252 12.74 7.99 -3.28
N LYS A 253 13.31 8.77 -4.22
CA LYS A 253 14.66 8.56 -4.75
C LYS A 253 15.71 8.78 -3.67
N CYS A 254 15.64 9.92 -2.97
CA CYS A 254 16.57 10.26 -1.89
C CYS A 254 16.47 9.29 -0.71
N ASN A 255 15.25 8.85 -0.38
CA ASN A 255 15.04 7.88 0.70
C ASN A 255 15.72 6.54 0.37
N ARG A 256 15.55 6.02 -0.83
CA ARG A 256 16.20 4.78 -1.27
C ARG A 256 17.73 4.90 -1.34
N THR A 257 18.23 6.05 -1.81
CA THR A 257 19.68 6.31 -1.85
C THR A 257 20.28 6.39 -0.45
N LYS A 258 19.54 6.99 0.49
CA LYS A 258 19.96 7.09 1.88
C LYS A 258 20.05 5.72 2.55
N GLY A 259 18.99 4.89 2.44
CA GLY A 259 18.92 3.60 3.11
C GLY A 259 19.26 3.74 4.61
N ASN A 260 20.21 2.94 5.09
CA ASN A 260 20.69 2.94 6.49
C ASN A 260 21.84 3.92 6.78
N LYS A 261 22.10 4.89 5.90
CA LYS A 261 23.21 5.83 6.11
C LYS A 261 22.71 7.04 6.89
N ILE A 262 23.59 7.58 7.76
CA ILE A 262 23.43 8.94 8.28
C ILE A 262 24.00 9.85 7.19
N ILE A 263 23.19 10.77 6.68
CA ILE A 263 23.65 11.78 5.74
C ILE A 263 23.96 13.01 6.56
N GLU A 264 25.23 13.33 6.68
CA GLU A 264 25.67 14.64 7.21
C GLU A 264 25.23 15.72 6.24
N LYS A 265 24.73 16.84 6.78
CA LYS A 265 24.29 18.00 5.99
C LYS A 265 25.46 18.79 5.49
#